data_45e2001b4dd3640fc2a2b18ae0feec92
#
_entry.id   45e2001b4dd3640fc2a2b18ae0feec92
#
_cell.length_a   1.000
_cell.length_b   1.000
_cell.length_c   1.000
_cell.angle_alpha   90.00
_cell.angle_beta   90.00
_cell.angle_gamma   90.00
#
_symmetry.space_group_name_H-M   'P 1'
#
loop_
_entity.id
_entity.type
_entity.pdbx_description
1 polymer ?
#
loop_
_entity_poly.entity_id
_entity_poly.type
_entity_poly.pdbx_seq_one_letter_code
_entity_poly.pdbx_strand_id
1 'polypeptide(L)'
;MPRVLKVAAGVAGLALLLGACASDDDDAGDSNGSGEDLQVGLAFDIGGRGDRSFNDSAAAGIERARDELGIEFQELSPNPDGSNRGELLRELADGGHDPIFGIGYAFFEEMDTVAEEYPEVQFVRVDGPPSDLDNVAVMTFADHEGSFLMGVAAALTTESGEVGIIGGNEGAVINAFGAGFKQGVEAADPGIEITDQRLASGEDPSGFADAAGARVAAEAMYERGIDVIYTPAGDSNVGTFQAAADAGAWAIGTDSDQYETVGDPELQDVILTSMLKRVDTAVFESISTYADEGSVESKAYDLSDEGVGYATSGGFLDDITDELEEYKQQIIDGEIEVSSTE
;
A
#
# COMPACT_ATOMS: atom_id res chain seq x y z
N MET A 1 59.01 33.85 -27.41
CA MET A 1 59.24 35.29 -27.66
C MET A 1 57.99 36.03 -27.17
N PRO A 2 58.16 37.07 -26.44
CA PRO A 2 57.25 37.58 -25.43
C PRO A 2 56.51 38.88 -25.84
N ARG A 3 55.52 39.24 -25.02
CA ARG A 3 55.19 40.65 -24.61
C ARG A 3 53.91 40.60 -23.75
N VAL A 4 53.89 40.67 -22.50
CA VAL A 4 54.04 41.72 -21.46
C VAL A 4 53.50 43.09 -21.88
N LEU A 5 52.46 43.57 -21.14
CA LEU A 5 52.34 44.98 -20.62
C LEU A 5 51.05 45.02 -19.79
N LYS A 6 51.07 45.06 -18.44
CA LYS A 6 51.16 46.16 -17.48
C LYS A 6 49.94 47.12 -17.51
N VAL A 7 49.15 47.05 -16.44
CA VAL A 7 48.99 47.99 -15.29
C VAL A 7 48.21 49.28 -15.55
N ALA A 8 47.16 49.50 -14.79
CA ALA A 8 46.98 50.74 -14.00
C ALA A 8 45.88 50.53 -12.93
N ALA A 9 46.22 50.88 -11.73
CA ALA A 9 45.38 50.97 -10.53
C ALA A 9 44.66 52.34 -10.52
N GLY A 10 43.50 52.39 -9.88
CA GLY A 10 42.79 53.62 -9.55
C GLY A 10 41.98 53.45 -8.27
N VAL A 11 42.35 54.17 -7.27
CA VAL A 11 41.87 54.20 -5.89
C VAL A 11 40.82 55.30 -5.74
N ALA A 12 39.91 55.06 -4.79
CA ALA A 12 39.19 55.97 -3.90
C ALA A 12 37.80 56.50 -4.32
N GLY A 13 36.87 56.37 -3.36
CA GLY A 13 35.62 57.12 -3.27
C GLY A 13 34.67 56.59 -2.25
N LEU A 14 34.94 56.82 -0.95
CA LEU A 14 34.03 56.62 0.18
C LEU A 14 32.91 57.66 0.13
N ALA A 15 31.63 57.23 0.14
CA ALA A 15 30.51 58.08 0.50
C ALA A 15 29.44 57.28 1.22
N LEU A 16 29.36 57.48 2.51
CA LEU A 16 28.20 57.11 3.38
C LEU A 16 27.04 58.06 3.06
N LEU A 17 25.90 57.51 2.77
CA LEU A 17 24.61 58.19 2.97
C LEU A 17 23.60 57.21 3.58
N LEU A 18 23.24 57.51 4.81
CA LEU A 18 22.08 57.02 5.53
C LEU A 18 20.81 57.57 4.85
N GLY A 19 19.86 56.68 4.56
CA GLY A 19 18.51 57.04 4.15
C GLY A 19 17.55 55.93 4.55
N ALA A 20 16.69 56.27 5.50
CA ALA A 20 15.71 55.36 6.14
C ALA A 20 14.44 55.19 5.32
N CYS A 21 13.80 54.05 5.57
CA CYS A 21 12.35 53.71 5.50
C CYS A 21 11.63 53.84 4.17
N ALA A 22 11.21 52.72 3.63
CA ALA A 22 9.82 52.43 3.32
C ALA A 22 9.67 50.91 3.15
N SER A 23 8.83 50.36 3.98
CA SER A 23 8.25 49.04 3.87
C SER A 23 7.39 48.96 2.62
N ASP A 24 7.57 47.94 1.81
CA ASP A 24 6.52 47.28 1.05
C ASP A 24 6.75 45.82 1.20
N ASP A 25 5.86 45.20 1.99
CA ASP A 25 5.69 43.79 2.14
C ASP A 25 5.08 43.25 0.83
N ASP A 26 5.92 42.67 -0.04
CA ASP A 26 5.53 41.64 -0.97
C ASP A 26 5.99 40.31 -0.38
N ASP A 27 5.15 39.78 0.49
CA ASP A 27 5.20 38.40 0.97
C ASP A 27 4.88 37.47 -0.21
N ALA A 28 5.87 37.19 -1.03
CA ALA A 28 5.88 36.02 -1.87
C ALA A 28 6.14 34.85 -0.91
N GLY A 29 5.07 34.24 -0.43
CA GLY A 29 5.13 33.04 0.36
C GLY A 29 5.96 31.99 -0.35
N ASP A 30 7.20 31.87 0.11
CA ASP A 30 8.06 30.73 -0.12
C ASP A 30 7.40 29.59 0.68
N SER A 31 6.60 28.74 0.02
CA SER A 31 6.16 27.47 0.58
C SER A 31 7.37 26.53 0.61
N ASN A 32 8.30 26.86 1.47
CA ASN A 32 9.42 25.99 1.81
C ASN A 32 8.88 24.90 2.72
N GLY A 33 9.07 23.63 2.33
CA GLY A 33 8.42 22.47 2.89
C GLY A 33 8.46 22.41 4.42
N SER A 34 7.30 22.28 5.03
CA SER A 34 7.11 22.09 6.46
C SER A 34 7.68 20.76 6.98
N GLY A 35 8.35 19.97 6.14
CA GLY A 35 8.89 18.64 6.45
C GLY A 35 10.39 18.54 6.72
N GLU A 36 11.20 19.60 6.48
CA GLU A 36 12.68 19.49 6.53
C GLU A 36 13.28 19.07 7.90
N ASP A 37 12.53 19.15 9.00
CA ASP A 37 12.94 18.71 10.34
C ASP A 37 12.17 17.47 10.84
N LEU A 38 11.27 16.88 10.01
CA LEU A 38 10.40 15.80 10.43
C LEU A 38 11.13 14.46 10.37
N GLN A 39 11.11 13.73 11.49
CA GLN A 39 11.68 12.39 11.63
C GLN A 39 10.53 11.38 11.69
N VAL A 40 10.33 10.60 10.66
CA VAL A 40 9.22 9.64 10.56
C VAL A 40 9.70 8.23 10.86
N GLY A 41 8.95 7.48 11.66
CA GLY A 41 9.21 6.06 11.92
C GLY A 41 8.25 5.16 11.14
N LEU A 42 8.74 4.04 10.61
CA LEU A 42 7.90 3.04 9.95
C LEU A 42 8.30 1.64 10.38
N ALA A 43 7.36 0.89 10.97
CA ALA A 43 7.53 -0.51 11.32
C ALA A 43 6.71 -1.37 10.35
N PHE A 44 7.40 -2.21 9.57
CA PHE A 44 6.78 -3.13 8.61
C PHE A 44 6.07 -4.30 9.29
N ASP A 45 5.14 -4.93 8.57
CA ASP A 45 4.64 -6.26 8.91
C ASP A 45 5.60 -7.36 8.45
N ILE A 46 5.26 -8.61 8.74
CA ILE A 46 6.02 -9.80 8.35
C ILE A 46 6.25 -9.79 6.83
N GLY A 47 7.45 -10.18 6.43
CA GLY A 47 7.94 -10.05 5.06
C GLY A 47 8.82 -8.82 4.90
N GLY A 48 8.45 -7.66 5.46
CA GLY A 48 9.21 -6.43 5.32
C GLY A 48 9.36 -5.98 3.88
N ARG A 49 10.41 -5.20 3.60
CA ARG A 49 10.73 -4.78 2.24
C ARG A 49 11.03 -5.97 1.32
N GLY A 50 10.56 -5.90 0.09
CA GLY A 50 10.77 -6.88 -0.96
C GLY A 50 9.61 -7.84 -1.13
N ASP A 51 8.47 -7.60 -0.46
CA ASP A 51 7.25 -8.40 -0.61
C ASP A 51 6.50 -8.11 -1.93
N ARG A 52 6.90 -7.06 -2.66
CA ARG A 52 6.29 -6.62 -3.93
C ARG A 52 4.79 -6.35 -3.83
N SER A 53 4.30 -6.08 -2.63
CA SER A 53 2.89 -5.99 -2.27
C SER A 53 2.69 -4.90 -1.21
N PHE A 54 2.20 -5.25 -0.03
CA PHE A 54 1.75 -4.37 1.04
C PHE A 54 2.86 -3.52 1.68
N ASN A 55 3.97 -4.15 2.10
CA ASN A 55 5.07 -3.43 2.73
C ASN A 55 5.83 -2.56 1.74
N ASP A 56 6.04 -3.04 0.50
CA ASP A 56 6.68 -2.23 -0.54
C ASP A 56 5.82 -1.04 -0.95
N SER A 57 4.49 -1.16 -0.91
CA SER A 57 3.58 -0.02 -1.10
C SER A 57 3.76 1.03 0.00
N ALA A 58 3.80 0.63 1.28
CA ALA A 58 4.08 1.55 2.38
C ALA A 58 5.46 2.24 2.24
N ALA A 59 6.47 1.46 1.84
CA ALA A 59 7.81 1.96 1.58
C ALA A 59 7.84 3.01 0.45
N ALA A 60 7.08 2.81 -0.62
CA ALA A 60 6.96 3.79 -1.69
C ALA A 60 6.35 5.11 -1.20
N GLY A 61 5.38 5.05 -0.30
CA GLY A 61 4.75 6.23 0.30
C GLY A 61 5.71 7.07 1.13
N ILE A 62 6.52 6.43 2.01
CA ILE A 62 7.49 7.15 2.84
C ILE A 62 8.68 7.67 2.01
N GLU A 63 9.12 6.93 0.98
CA GLU A 63 10.14 7.39 0.04
C GLU A 63 9.66 8.62 -0.76
N ARG A 64 8.41 8.62 -1.19
CA ARG A 64 7.79 9.77 -1.82
C ARG A 64 7.75 10.97 -0.88
N ALA A 65 7.41 10.79 0.39
CA ALA A 65 7.43 11.85 1.38
C ALA A 65 8.84 12.41 1.61
N ARG A 66 9.88 11.57 1.64
CA ARG A 66 11.27 12.03 1.67
C ARG A 66 11.61 12.90 0.46
N ASP A 67 11.23 12.45 -0.74
CA ASP A 67 11.61 13.10 -1.99
C ASP A 67 10.83 14.41 -2.24
N GLU A 68 9.57 14.49 -1.82
CA GLU A 68 8.70 15.65 -2.04
C GLU A 68 8.65 16.63 -0.86
N LEU A 69 8.74 16.13 0.39
CA LEU A 69 8.58 16.94 1.60
C LEU A 69 9.91 17.16 2.34
N GLY A 70 10.99 16.41 1.99
CA GLY A 70 12.31 16.55 2.60
C GLY A 70 12.43 15.89 3.98
N ILE A 71 11.51 14.99 4.37
CA ILE A 71 11.58 14.28 5.65
C ILE A 71 12.80 13.37 5.76
N GLU A 72 13.21 13.08 6.99
CA GLU A 72 14.06 11.92 7.28
C GLU A 72 13.21 10.79 7.87
N PHE A 73 13.61 9.54 7.65
CA PHE A 73 12.85 8.41 8.18
C PHE A 73 13.72 7.23 8.59
N GLN A 74 13.19 6.40 9.49
CA GLN A 74 13.75 5.10 9.85
C GLN A 74 12.72 4.00 9.63
N GLU A 75 13.17 2.91 9.01
CA GLU A 75 12.36 1.70 8.81
C GLU A 75 12.88 0.56 9.68
N LEU A 76 11.95 -0.19 10.27
CA LEU A 76 12.24 -1.37 11.06
C LEU A 76 11.37 -2.54 10.60
N SER A 77 11.94 -3.74 10.59
CA SER A 77 11.21 -4.98 10.27
C SER A 77 11.09 -5.86 11.50
N PRO A 78 9.96 -6.54 11.70
CA PRO A 78 9.77 -7.43 12.83
C PRO A 78 10.57 -8.74 12.67
N ASN A 79 10.64 -9.49 13.76
CA ASN A 79 11.05 -10.89 13.70
C ASN A 79 10.11 -11.69 12.78
N PRO A 80 10.54 -12.85 12.27
CA PRO A 80 9.71 -13.67 11.39
C PRO A 80 8.35 -14.10 11.99
N ASP A 81 8.23 -14.13 13.31
CA ASP A 81 7.00 -14.43 14.04
C ASP A 81 6.23 -13.16 14.48
N GLY A 82 6.75 -11.98 14.18
CA GLY A 82 6.16 -10.70 14.54
C GLY A 82 6.15 -10.37 16.04
N SER A 83 6.82 -11.16 16.87
CA SER A 83 6.74 -11.08 18.34
C SER A 83 7.30 -9.79 18.94
N ASN A 84 8.08 -9.02 18.20
CA ASN A 84 8.74 -7.79 18.67
C ASN A 84 8.10 -6.49 18.16
N ARG A 85 6.86 -6.51 17.64
CA ARG A 85 6.20 -5.30 17.09
C ARG A 85 6.18 -4.13 18.06
N GLY A 86 5.77 -4.37 19.32
CA GLY A 86 5.77 -3.33 20.35
C GLY A 86 7.17 -2.80 20.71
N GLU A 87 8.22 -3.63 20.58
CA GLU A 87 9.61 -3.20 20.78
C GLU A 87 10.06 -2.26 19.66
N LEU A 88 9.67 -2.53 18.40
CA LEU A 88 9.97 -1.66 17.25
C LEU A 88 9.33 -0.29 17.39
N LEU A 89 8.05 -0.22 17.79
CA LEU A 89 7.37 1.04 18.02
C LEU A 89 8.05 1.86 19.11
N ARG A 90 8.47 1.23 20.23
CA ARG A 90 9.22 1.90 21.29
C ARG A 90 10.60 2.37 20.83
N GLU A 91 11.31 1.56 20.03
CA GLU A 91 12.62 1.93 19.46
C GLU A 91 12.50 3.20 18.61
N LEU A 92 11.45 3.29 17.77
CA LEU A 92 11.19 4.49 16.97
C LEU A 92 10.85 5.69 17.85
N ALA A 93 9.96 5.53 18.84
CA ALA A 93 9.56 6.61 19.75
C ALA A 93 10.75 7.11 20.60
N ASP A 94 11.56 6.21 21.18
CA ASP A 94 12.79 6.53 21.90
C ASP A 94 13.83 7.21 20.99
N GLY A 95 13.81 6.90 19.69
CA GLY A 95 14.62 7.53 18.67
C GLY A 95 14.16 8.96 18.31
N GLY A 96 13.01 9.39 18.79
CA GLY A 96 12.45 10.73 18.54
C GLY A 96 11.71 10.84 17.21
N HIS A 97 11.25 9.72 16.66
CA HIS A 97 10.42 9.73 15.45
C HIS A 97 8.97 10.08 15.79
N ASP A 98 8.38 10.94 14.97
CA ASP A 98 7.00 11.42 15.05
C ASP A 98 6.58 12.02 13.70
N PRO A 99 5.58 11.46 12.97
CA PRO A 99 4.73 10.33 13.36
C PRO A 99 5.41 8.95 13.21
N ILE A 100 4.80 7.90 13.82
CA ILE A 100 5.24 6.51 13.73
C ILE A 100 4.15 5.66 13.09
N PHE A 101 4.52 4.98 12.00
CA PHE A 101 3.64 4.08 11.27
C PHE A 101 3.84 2.62 11.70
N GLY A 102 2.73 1.91 11.92
CA GLY A 102 2.70 0.45 12.03
C GLY A 102 1.92 -0.12 10.83
N ILE A 103 2.62 -0.87 9.97
CA ILE A 103 2.06 -1.37 8.73
C ILE A 103 1.44 -2.73 8.97
N GLY A 104 0.11 -2.78 8.98
CA GLY A 104 -0.67 -3.99 9.14
C GLY A 104 -1.50 -4.07 10.42
N TYR A 105 -2.63 -4.78 10.33
CA TYR A 105 -3.58 -4.95 11.44
C TYR A 105 -2.95 -5.60 12.69
N ALA A 106 -1.88 -6.37 12.52
CA ALA A 106 -1.21 -7.07 13.62
C ALA A 106 -0.50 -6.14 14.63
N PHE A 107 -0.41 -4.83 14.34
CA PHE A 107 0.05 -3.82 15.29
C PHE A 107 -1.02 -3.35 16.27
N PHE A 108 -2.27 -3.81 16.15
CA PHE A 108 -3.42 -3.28 16.89
C PHE A 108 -3.19 -3.18 18.41
N GLU A 109 -2.96 -4.29 19.09
CA GLU A 109 -2.83 -4.32 20.55
C GLU A 109 -1.54 -3.64 21.03
N GLU A 110 -0.44 -3.88 20.33
CA GLU A 110 0.87 -3.33 20.66
C GLU A 110 0.92 -1.83 20.44
N MET A 111 0.33 -1.31 19.37
CA MET A 111 0.33 0.12 19.09
C MET A 111 -0.48 0.89 20.14
N ASP A 112 -1.67 0.45 20.49
CA ASP A 112 -2.47 1.10 21.51
C ASP A 112 -1.73 1.11 22.87
N THR A 113 -1.07 -0.02 23.23
CA THR A 113 -0.25 -0.10 24.43
C THR A 113 0.91 0.89 24.42
N VAL A 114 1.63 1.00 23.30
CA VAL A 114 2.79 1.90 23.18
C VAL A 114 2.35 3.34 23.08
N ALA A 115 1.23 3.64 22.43
CA ALA A 115 0.68 5.00 22.34
C ALA A 115 0.28 5.56 23.70
N GLU A 116 -0.19 4.73 24.64
CA GLU A 116 -0.41 5.15 26.04
C GLU A 116 0.90 5.49 26.77
N GLU A 117 2.02 4.83 26.42
CA GLU A 117 3.35 5.11 27.00
C GLU A 117 3.95 6.42 26.45
N TYR A 118 3.61 6.80 25.20
CA TYR A 118 4.14 7.96 24.46
C TYR A 118 3.00 8.89 24.01
N PRO A 119 2.27 9.55 24.92
CA PRO A 119 1.06 10.31 24.59
C PRO A 119 1.30 11.56 23.72
N GLU A 120 2.55 12.00 23.58
CA GLU A 120 2.93 13.16 22.74
C GLU A 120 3.31 12.76 21.31
N VAL A 121 3.41 11.44 21.00
CA VAL A 121 3.79 10.90 19.70
C VAL A 121 2.53 10.50 18.95
N GLN A 122 2.44 10.90 17.68
CA GLN A 122 1.38 10.46 16.77
C GLN A 122 1.71 9.07 16.22
N PHE A 123 0.79 8.14 16.38
CA PHE A 123 0.87 6.83 15.76
C PHE A 123 -0.14 6.72 14.62
N VAL A 124 0.25 6.04 13.55
CA VAL A 124 -0.62 5.77 12.40
C VAL A 124 -0.57 4.29 12.10
N ARG A 125 -1.69 3.61 12.22
CA ARG A 125 -1.80 2.19 11.86
C ARG A 125 -2.47 2.03 10.51
N VAL A 126 -1.90 1.19 9.67
CA VAL A 126 -2.52 0.75 8.42
C VAL A 126 -3.23 -0.56 8.68
N ASP A 127 -4.53 -0.60 8.41
CA ASP A 127 -5.45 -1.69 8.70
C ASP A 127 -5.78 -1.92 10.18
N GLY A 128 -6.85 -2.66 10.40
CA GLY A 128 -7.32 -3.09 11.71
C GLY A 128 -8.50 -2.27 12.26
N PRO A 129 -8.93 -2.57 13.48
CA PRO A 129 -10.06 -1.91 14.11
C PRO A 129 -9.71 -0.46 14.49
N PRO A 130 -10.71 0.42 14.70
CA PRO A 130 -10.47 1.77 15.21
C PRO A 130 -9.80 1.74 16.59
N SER A 131 -9.06 2.80 16.92
CA SER A 131 -8.52 3.04 18.26
C SER A 131 -9.35 4.12 18.98
N ASP A 132 -9.44 4.02 20.31
CA ASP A 132 -10.08 5.04 21.17
C ASP A 132 -9.06 6.10 21.65
N LEU A 133 -7.79 6.01 21.24
CA LEU A 133 -6.71 6.93 21.65
C LEU A 133 -6.60 8.11 20.68
N ASP A 134 -6.52 9.32 21.22
CA ASP A 134 -6.44 10.57 20.45
C ASP A 134 -5.16 10.66 19.58
N ASN A 135 -4.10 9.96 19.98
CA ASN A 135 -2.82 9.95 19.28
C ASN A 135 -2.60 8.72 18.39
N VAL A 136 -3.67 7.96 18.09
CA VAL A 136 -3.63 6.83 17.15
C VAL A 136 -4.63 7.06 16.01
N ALA A 137 -4.13 7.28 14.81
CA ALA A 137 -4.95 7.27 13.60
C ALA A 137 -4.93 5.89 12.94
N VAL A 138 -6.04 5.50 12.32
CA VAL A 138 -6.15 4.22 11.60
C VAL A 138 -6.56 4.47 10.15
N MET A 139 -5.75 4.02 9.22
CA MET A 139 -6.01 4.05 7.79
C MET A 139 -6.58 2.70 7.35
N THR A 140 -7.82 2.68 6.91
CA THR A 140 -8.50 1.47 6.46
C THR A 140 -8.86 1.57 4.98
N PHE A 141 -9.11 0.44 4.36
CA PHE A 141 -9.40 0.35 2.94
C PHE A 141 -10.67 -0.48 2.69
N ALA A 142 -11.42 -0.11 1.65
CA ALA A 142 -12.54 -0.90 1.18
C ALA A 142 -12.06 -2.09 0.33
N ASP A 143 -11.28 -2.99 0.98
CA ASP A 143 -10.68 -4.16 0.34
C ASP A 143 -11.71 -5.02 -0.39
N HIS A 144 -12.93 -5.10 0.13
CA HIS A 144 -14.07 -5.80 -0.47
C HIS A 144 -14.50 -5.17 -1.80
N GLU A 145 -14.45 -3.84 -1.95
CA GLU A 145 -14.82 -3.18 -3.20
C GLU A 145 -13.78 -3.43 -4.30
N GLY A 146 -12.48 -3.26 -4.00
CA GLY A 146 -11.42 -3.59 -4.94
C GLY A 146 -11.42 -5.06 -5.33
N SER A 147 -11.66 -5.95 -4.36
CA SER A 147 -11.73 -7.39 -4.60
C SER A 147 -12.98 -7.82 -5.37
N PHE A 148 -14.08 -7.07 -5.27
CA PHE A 148 -15.23 -7.29 -6.13
C PHE A 148 -14.85 -7.16 -7.61
N LEU A 149 -14.09 -6.13 -7.97
CA LEU A 149 -13.60 -5.97 -9.34
C LEU A 149 -12.67 -7.10 -9.77
N MET A 150 -11.89 -7.68 -8.85
CA MET A 150 -11.10 -8.88 -9.15
C MET A 150 -11.97 -10.10 -9.40
N GLY A 151 -13.08 -10.23 -8.67
CA GLY A 151 -14.07 -11.27 -8.92
C GLY A 151 -14.72 -11.15 -10.30
N VAL A 152 -15.09 -9.93 -10.69
CA VAL A 152 -15.61 -9.64 -12.04
C VAL A 152 -14.55 -9.97 -13.10
N ALA A 153 -13.30 -9.51 -12.94
CA ALA A 153 -12.22 -9.78 -13.87
C ALA A 153 -11.97 -11.30 -14.03
N ALA A 154 -11.97 -12.04 -12.93
CA ALA A 154 -11.81 -13.49 -12.96
C ALA A 154 -12.98 -14.19 -13.69
N ALA A 155 -14.21 -13.76 -13.42
CA ALA A 155 -15.40 -14.34 -14.04
C ALA A 155 -15.47 -14.08 -15.56
N LEU A 156 -15.07 -12.88 -15.99
CA LEU A 156 -15.04 -12.54 -17.43
C LEU A 156 -13.88 -13.17 -18.19
N THR A 157 -12.85 -13.67 -17.47
CA THR A 157 -11.62 -14.21 -18.06
C THR A 157 -11.62 -15.76 -18.08
N THR A 158 -12.23 -16.41 -17.07
CA THR A 158 -12.22 -17.88 -16.98
C THR A 158 -12.85 -18.54 -18.19
N GLU A 159 -12.19 -19.57 -18.71
CA GLU A 159 -12.71 -20.47 -19.74
C GLU A 159 -13.24 -21.78 -19.14
N SER A 160 -12.78 -22.11 -17.91
CA SER A 160 -13.16 -23.35 -17.23
C SER A 160 -14.52 -23.26 -16.53
N GLY A 161 -14.94 -22.05 -16.15
CA GLY A 161 -16.08 -21.84 -15.26
C GLY A 161 -15.78 -22.12 -13.78
N GLU A 162 -14.50 -22.24 -13.43
CA GLU A 162 -14.02 -22.42 -12.06
C GLU A 162 -12.89 -21.42 -11.76
N VAL A 163 -12.98 -20.68 -10.64
CA VAL A 163 -11.97 -19.74 -10.19
C VAL A 163 -11.51 -20.02 -8.77
N GLY A 164 -10.33 -19.55 -8.42
CA GLY A 164 -9.75 -19.76 -7.09
C GLY A 164 -9.46 -18.47 -6.35
N ILE A 165 -9.44 -18.54 -5.02
CA ILE A 165 -8.82 -17.52 -4.16
C ILE A 165 -7.92 -18.20 -3.13
N ILE A 166 -6.71 -17.67 -2.95
CA ILE A 166 -5.74 -18.11 -1.94
C ILE A 166 -5.42 -16.94 -1.04
N GLY A 167 -6.01 -16.88 0.15
CA GLY A 167 -5.76 -15.85 1.14
C GLY A 167 -4.64 -16.21 2.11
N GLY A 168 -3.93 -15.19 2.63
CA GLY A 168 -2.83 -15.40 3.58
C GLY A 168 -3.28 -16.07 4.86
N ASN A 169 -4.41 -15.64 5.45
CA ASN A 169 -4.99 -16.24 6.67
C ASN A 169 -6.51 -16.06 6.75
N GLU A 170 -7.11 -16.38 7.91
CA GLU A 170 -8.56 -16.27 8.16
C GLU A 170 -8.95 -14.98 8.92
N GLY A 171 -8.05 -13.97 8.99
CA GLY A 171 -8.29 -12.68 9.64
C GLY A 171 -9.36 -11.84 8.93
N ALA A 172 -9.91 -10.87 9.64
CA ALA A 172 -11.01 -10.03 9.16
C ALA A 172 -10.70 -9.31 7.84
N VAL A 173 -9.47 -8.79 7.70
CA VAL A 173 -9.01 -8.11 6.48
C VAL A 173 -9.07 -9.06 5.28
N ILE A 174 -8.47 -10.25 5.40
CA ILE A 174 -8.45 -11.22 4.30
C ILE A 174 -9.85 -11.81 4.01
N ASN A 175 -10.69 -11.87 5.02
CA ASN A 175 -12.10 -12.27 4.79
C ASN A 175 -12.86 -11.20 4.00
N ALA A 176 -12.57 -9.90 4.17
CA ALA A 176 -13.15 -8.85 3.36
C ALA A 176 -12.72 -8.96 1.87
N PHE A 177 -11.45 -9.28 1.59
CA PHE A 177 -11.01 -9.61 0.22
C PHE A 177 -11.80 -10.79 -0.35
N GLY A 178 -11.96 -11.88 0.42
CA GLY A 178 -12.70 -13.06 0.00
C GLY A 178 -14.17 -12.77 -0.27
N ALA A 179 -14.82 -12.00 0.61
CA ALA A 179 -16.23 -11.63 0.48
C ALA A 179 -16.47 -10.79 -0.77
N GLY A 180 -15.64 -9.77 -1.02
CA GLY A 180 -15.72 -8.95 -2.23
C GLY A 180 -15.53 -9.77 -3.50
N PHE A 181 -14.48 -10.59 -3.56
CA PHE A 181 -14.19 -11.44 -4.71
C PHE A 181 -15.38 -12.36 -5.07
N LYS A 182 -15.94 -13.06 -4.10
CA LYS A 182 -17.09 -13.95 -4.31
C LYS A 182 -18.31 -13.21 -4.84
N GLN A 183 -18.59 -12.02 -4.29
CA GLN A 183 -19.70 -11.17 -4.75
C GLN A 183 -19.48 -10.69 -6.18
N GLY A 184 -18.24 -10.32 -6.56
CA GLY A 184 -17.89 -9.94 -7.92
C GLY A 184 -18.07 -11.07 -8.93
N VAL A 185 -17.62 -12.28 -8.59
CA VAL A 185 -17.84 -13.48 -9.42
C VAL A 185 -19.34 -13.74 -9.59
N GLU A 186 -20.12 -13.73 -8.50
CA GLU A 186 -21.57 -13.98 -8.54
C GLU A 186 -22.31 -12.90 -9.35
N ALA A 187 -21.88 -11.64 -9.28
CA ALA A 187 -22.48 -10.54 -10.03
C ALA A 187 -22.25 -10.68 -11.54
N ALA A 188 -21.07 -11.13 -11.96
CA ALA A 188 -20.74 -11.31 -13.37
C ALA A 188 -21.31 -12.61 -13.95
N ASP A 189 -21.12 -13.74 -13.26
CA ASP A 189 -21.72 -15.03 -13.65
C ASP A 189 -21.94 -15.95 -12.42
N PRO A 190 -23.18 -16.09 -11.94
CA PRO A 190 -23.50 -16.94 -10.79
C PRO A 190 -23.33 -18.45 -11.05
N GLY A 191 -22.98 -18.85 -12.28
CA GLY A 191 -22.70 -20.24 -12.63
C GLY A 191 -21.27 -20.68 -12.39
N ILE A 192 -20.36 -19.75 -12.05
CA ILE A 192 -18.95 -20.03 -11.82
C ILE A 192 -18.74 -20.61 -10.41
N GLU A 193 -17.97 -21.70 -10.33
CA GLU A 193 -17.59 -22.31 -9.05
C GLU A 193 -16.35 -21.65 -8.47
N ILE A 194 -16.36 -21.39 -7.15
CA ILE A 194 -15.27 -20.72 -6.45
C ILE A 194 -14.62 -21.69 -5.46
N THR A 195 -13.31 -21.88 -5.56
CA THR A 195 -12.51 -22.58 -4.55
C THR A 195 -11.78 -21.56 -3.69
N ASP A 196 -12.04 -21.57 -2.38
CA ASP A 196 -11.43 -20.68 -1.39
C ASP A 196 -10.49 -21.47 -0.47
N GLN A 197 -9.24 -21.01 -0.36
CA GLN A 197 -8.22 -21.62 0.51
C GLN A 197 -7.46 -20.54 1.27
N ARG A 198 -7.04 -20.87 2.50
CA ARG A 198 -6.17 -20.03 3.33
C ARG A 198 -4.84 -20.75 3.57
N LEU A 199 -3.72 -19.98 3.55
CA LEU A 199 -2.37 -20.51 3.79
C LEU A 199 -2.13 -20.79 5.26
N ALA A 200 -2.68 -19.94 6.14
CA ALA A 200 -2.59 -20.11 7.59
C ALA A 200 -3.97 -20.03 8.23
N SER A 201 -4.13 -20.65 9.40
CA SER A 201 -5.40 -20.66 10.15
C SER A 201 -5.50 -19.48 11.12
N GLY A 202 -6.72 -19.02 11.40
CA GLY A 202 -6.96 -17.88 12.27
C GLY A 202 -6.29 -16.61 11.75
N GLU A 203 -5.68 -15.86 12.64
CA GLU A 203 -4.95 -14.63 12.30
C GLU A 203 -3.42 -14.83 12.25
N ASP A 204 -2.96 -16.08 12.10
CA ASP A 204 -1.52 -16.38 11.97
C ASP A 204 -0.94 -15.68 10.73
N PRO A 205 0.01 -14.76 10.89
CA PRO A 205 0.54 -13.97 9.78
C PRO A 205 1.54 -14.74 8.90
N SER A 206 1.92 -15.96 9.26
CA SER A 206 2.89 -16.77 8.51
C SER A 206 2.46 -17.01 7.06
N GLY A 207 1.15 -16.99 6.77
CA GLY A 207 0.62 -17.14 5.43
C GLY A 207 0.97 -15.99 4.46
N PHE A 208 1.45 -14.86 4.97
CA PHE A 208 1.90 -13.73 4.11
C PHE A 208 3.37 -13.85 3.67
N ALA A 209 4.10 -14.85 4.17
CA ALA A 209 5.51 -15.10 3.83
C ALA A 209 5.77 -16.60 3.52
N ASP A 210 4.78 -17.29 2.96
CA ASP A 210 4.84 -18.72 2.58
C ASP A 210 4.61 -18.93 1.08
N ALA A 211 5.52 -18.41 0.26
CA ALA A 211 5.47 -18.58 -1.20
C ALA A 211 5.47 -20.07 -1.62
N ALA A 212 6.12 -20.94 -0.85
CA ALA A 212 6.13 -22.37 -1.14
C ALA A 212 4.76 -23.01 -0.91
N GLY A 213 4.07 -22.65 0.18
CA GLY A 213 2.71 -23.09 0.48
C GLY A 213 1.70 -22.56 -0.55
N ALA A 214 1.82 -21.29 -0.94
CA ALA A 214 0.98 -20.69 -1.97
C ALA A 214 1.14 -21.40 -3.32
N ARG A 215 2.38 -21.72 -3.71
CA ARG A 215 2.66 -22.47 -4.94
C ARG A 215 1.99 -23.85 -4.92
N VAL A 216 2.14 -24.61 -3.85
CA VAL A 216 1.51 -25.96 -3.71
C VAL A 216 -0.01 -25.86 -3.77
N ALA A 217 -0.59 -24.86 -3.11
CA ALA A 217 -2.04 -24.63 -3.13
C ALA A 217 -2.54 -24.30 -4.54
N ALA A 218 -1.84 -23.39 -5.25
CA ALA A 218 -2.18 -22.99 -6.60
C ALA A 218 -1.99 -24.13 -7.62
N GLU A 219 -0.89 -24.88 -7.55
CA GLU A 219 -0.66 -26.09 -8.39
C GLU A 219 -1.84 -27.06 -8.23
N ALA A 220 -2.28 -27.33 -7.00
CA ALA A 220 -3.40 -28.23 -6.77
C ALA A 220 -4.74 -27.71 -7.32
N MET A 221 -4.94 -26.39 -7.40
CA MET A 221 -6.11 -25.77 -8.00
C MET A 221 -6.05 -25.84 -9.54
N TYR A 222 -4.92 -25.47 -10.14
CA TYR A 222 -4.73 -25.54 -11.59
C TYR A 222 -4.80 -26.98 -12.12
N GLU A 223 -4.25 -27.96 -11.39
CA GLU A 223 -4.38 -29.40 -11.74
C GLU A 223 -5.83 -29.91 -11.79
N ARG A 224 -6.75 -29.25 -11.02
CA ARG A 224 -8.18 -29.59 -11.04
C ARG A 224 -8.97 -28.88 -12.13
N GLY A 225 -8.34 -27.94 -12.85
CA GLY A 225 -8.94 -27.25 -13.98
C GLY A 225 -9.30 -25.80 -13.72
N ILE A 226 -9.07 -25.26 -12.51
CA ILE A 226 -9.17 -23.81 -12.26
C ILE A 226 -8.16 -23.11 -13.14
N ASP A 227 -8.54 -22.00 -13.77
CA ASP A 227 -7.68 -21.27 -14.71
C ASP A 227 -7.41 -19.81 -14.33
N VAL A 228 -8.06 -19.27 -13.28
CA VAL A 228 -7.79 -17.96 -12.71
C VAL A 228 -7.76 -18.06 -11.20
N ILE A 229 -6.69 -17.62 -10.55
CA ILE A 229 -6.55 -17.58 -9.08
C ILE A 229 -6.21 -16.19 -8.60
N TYR A 230 -7.02 -15.64 -7.68
CA TYR A 230 -6.76 -14.41 -6.94
C TYR A 230 -5.99 -14.71 -5.65
N THR A 231 -4.93 -13.93 -5.35
CA THR A 231 -4.08 -14.22 -4.18
C THR A 231 -3.84 -12.98 -3.32
N PRO A 232 -4.69 -12.69 -2.30
CA PRO A 232 -4.42 -11.69 -1.27
C PRO A 232 -3.58 -12.30 -0.14
N ALA A 233 -2.26 -12.44 -0.39
CA ALA A 233 -1.34 -13.14 0.52
C ALA A 233 0.10 -12.54 0.57
N GLY A 234 0.27 -11.26 0.24
CA GLY A 234 1.55 -10.55 0.37
C GLY A 234 2.69 -11.19 -0.44
N ASP A 235 3.86 -11.42 0.18
CA ASP A 235 5.01 -12.05 -0.49
C ASP A 235 4.71 -13.48 -1.00
N SER A 236 3.71 -14.16 -0.43
CA SER A 236 3.28 -15.49 -0.89
C SER A 236 2.72 -15.48 -2.30
N ASN A 237 2.27 -14.34 -2.84
CA ASN A 237 1.69 -14.21 -4.18
C ASN A 237 2.64 -14.74 -5.27
N VAL A 238 3.96 -14.57 -5.10
CA VAL A 238 4.94 -15.06 -6.06
C VAL A 238 4.87 -16.58 -6.27
N GLY A 239 4.46 -17.32 -5.24
CA GLY A 239 4.23 -18.78 -5.36
C GLY A 239 3.07 -19.11 -6.29
N THR A 240 1.97 -18.36 -6.21
CA THR A 240 0.83 -18.50 -7.13
C THR A 240 1.22 -18.12 -8.57
N PHE A 241 1.99 -17.05 -8.76
CA PHE A 241 2.46 -16.66 -10.09
C PHE A 241 3.35 -17.73 -10.74
N GLN A 242 4.25 -18.35 -9.95
CA GLN A 242 5.06 -19.47 -10.43
C GLN A 242 4.21 -20.66 -10.86
N ALA A 243 3.19 -21.01 -10.07
CA ALA A 243 2.27 -22.10 -10.44
C ALA A 243 1.44 -21.76 -11.68
N ALA A 244 1.00 -20.50 -11.83
CA ALA A 244 0.28 -20.02 -13.00
C ALA A 244 1.15 -20.13 -14.28
N ALA A 245 2.43 -19.72 -14.18
CA ALA A 245 3.38 -19.82 -15.32
C ALA A 245 3.62 -21.29 -15.73
N ASP A 246 3.78 -22.19 -14.76
CA ASP A 246 3.94 -23.61 -15.03
C ASP A 246 2.67 -24.25 -15.66
N ALA A 247 1.48 -23.75 -15.28
CA ALA A 247 0.20 -24.26 -15.78
C ALA A 247 -0.27 -23.58 -17.08
N GLY A 248 0.29 -22.42 -17.44
CA GLY A 248 -0.21 -21.57 -18.51
C GLY A 248 -1.61 -21.00 -18.22
N ALA A 249 -1.83 -20.61 -16.96
CA ALA A 249 -3.08 -20.09 -16.41
C ALA A 249 -2.89 -18.67 -15.89
N TRP A 250 -3.94 -18.05 -15.35
CA TRP A 250 -3.92 -16.69 -14.85
C TRP A 250 -3.82 -16.61 -13.32
N ALA A 251 -3.10 -15.62 -12.84
CA ALA A 251 -3.10 -15.20 -11.45
C ALA A 251 -3.49 -13.72 -11.34
N ILE A 252 -4.15 -13.35 -10.25
CA ILE A 252 -4.46 -11.97 -9.89
C ILE A 252 -3.69 -11.63 -8.62
N GLY A 253 -2.94 -10.53 -8.69
CA GLY A 253 -2.11 -10.02 -7.60
C GLY A 253 -2.87 -9.10 -6.64
N THR A 254 -2.15 -8.53 -5.64
CA THR A 254 -2.74 -7.73 -4.58
C THR A 254 -1.82 -6.60 -4.14
N ASP A 255 -2.41 -5.52 -3.61
CA ASP A 255 -1.83 -4.32 -3.01
C ASP A 255 -1.13 -3.40 -4.02
N SER A 256 -0.10 -3.89 -4.70
CA SER A 256 0.68 -3.17 -5.70
C SER A 256 0.41 -3.70 -7.10
N ASP A 257 0.77 -2.94 -8.12
CA ASP A 257 0.81 -3.45 -9.50
C ASP A 257 1.93 -4.50 -9.62
N GLN A 258 1.56 -5.77 -9.40
CA GLN A 258 2.53 -6.86 -9.34
C GLN A 258 3.07 -7.26 -10.71
N TYR A 259 2.41 -6.88 -11.80
CA TYR A 259 3.00 -6.96 -13.13
C TYR A 259 4.29 -6.13 -13.21
N GLU A 260 4.28 -4.91 -12.68
CA GLU A 260 5.45 -4.03 -12.68
C GLU A 260 6.49 -4.43 -11.63
N THR A 261 6.04 -4.91 -10.45
CA THR A 261 6.92 -5.14 -9.31
C THR A 261 7.54 -6.53 -9.24
N VAL A 262 7.00 -7.54 -9.94
CA VAL A 262 7.48 -8.92 -9.87
C VAL A 262 8.89 -9.11 -10.44
N GLY A 263 9.28 -8.28 -11.43
CA GLY A 263 10.64 -8.22 -11.97
C GLY A 263 11.10 -9.43 -12.78
N ASP A 264 10.21 -10.41 -13.02
CA ASP A 264 10.45 -11.61 -13.85
C ASP A 264 9.46 -11.62 -15.01
N PRO A 265 9.95 -11.52 -16.27
CA PRO A 265 9.06 -11.49 -17.44
C PRO A 265 8.20 -12.75 -17.62
N GLU A 266 8.66 -13.93 -17.18
CA GLU A 266 7.85 -15.16 -17.26
C GLU A 266 6.66 -15.11 -16.29
N LEU A 267 6.81 -14.42 -15.16
CA LEU A 267 5.73 -14.22 -14.20
C LEU A 267 4.82 -13.04 -14.60
N GLN A 268 5.37 -11.99 -15.24
CA GLN A 268 4.55 -10.90 -15.78
C GLN A 268 3.48 -11.40 -16.75
N ASP A 269 3.85 -12.32 -17.62
CA ASP A 269 2.96 -12.84 -18.68
C ASP A 269 1.73 -13.61 -18.14
N VAL A 270 1.68 -13.92 -16.84
CA VAL A 270 0.58 -14.67 -16.21
C VAL A 270 -0.16 -13.86 -15.15
N ILE A 271 0.24 -12.62 -14.87
CA ILE A 271 -0.47 -11.72 -13.95
C ILE A 271 -1.52 -10.96 -14.76
N LEU A 272 -2.78 -11.42 -14.66
CA LEU A 272 -3.92 -10.83 -15.35
C LEU A 272 -4.12 -9.36 -14.95
N THR A 273 -4.08 -9.10 -13.66
CA THR A 273 -4.19 -7.78 -13.02
C THR A 273 -3.74 -7.90 -11.55
N SER A 274 -3.80 -6.81 -10.82
CA SER A 274 -3.65 -6.77 -9.36
C SER A 274 -4.73 -5.87 -8.75
N MET A 275 -5.32 -6.31 -7.65
CA MET A 275 -6.12 -5.41 -6.81
C MET A 275 -5.18 -4.38 -6.19
N LEU A 276 -5.39 -3.11 -6.48
CA LEU A 276 -4.59 -2.02 -5.92
C LEU A 276 -5.15 -1.58 -4.58
N LYS A 277 -4.28 -1.54 -3.57
CA LYS A 277 -4.53 -0.99 -2.24
C LYS A 277 -3.49 0.11 -1.99
N ARG A 278 -3.93 1.35 -2.03
CA ARG A 278 -3.05 2.52 -2.10
C ARG A 278 -2.46 2.90 -0.74
N VAL A 279 -1.75 1.94 -0.14
CA VAL A 279 -1.01 2.17 1.11
C VAL A 279 0.05 3.26 0.93
N ASP A 280 0.67 3.31 -0.24
CA ASP A 280 1.60 4.38 -0.65
C ASP A 280 0.97 5.77 -0.51
N THR A 281 -0.26 5.93 -0.99
CA THR A 281 -1.00 7.17 -0.88
C THR A 281 -1.37 7.48 0.56
N ALA A 282 -1.87 6.49 1.31
CA ALA A 282 -2.25 6.67 2.71
C ALA A 282 -1.07 7.09 3.60
N VAL A 283 0.11 6.48 3.42
CA VAL A 283 1.33 6.85 4.14
C VAL A 283 1.78 8.26 3.76
N PHE A 284 1.84 8.56 2.46
CA PHE A 284 2.26 9.88 1.99
C PHE A 284 1.31 11.00 2.47
N GLU A 285 0.00 10.83 2.30
CA GLU A 285 -1.00 11.80 2.73
C GLU A 285 -0.97 12.03 4.25
N SER A 286 -0.81 10.96 5.04
CA SER A 286 -0.70 11.07 6.49
C SER A 286 0.52 11.87 6.91
N ILE A 287 1.68 11.65 6.28
CA ILE A 287 2.91 12.42 6.55
C ILE A 287 2.72 13.89 6.13
N SER A 288 2.13 14.14 4.97
CA SER A 288 1.86 15.49 4.48
C SER A 288 0.90 16.25 5.41
N THR A 289 -0.17 15.59 5.84
CA THR A 289 -1.14 16.17 6.79
C THR A 289 -0.48 16.46 8.13
N TYR A 290 0.32 15.53 8.65
CA TYR A 290 1.05 15.74 9.90
C TYR A 290 2.03 16.92 9.81
N ALA A 291 2.76 17.05 8.70
CA ALA A 291 3.68 18.15 8.46
C ALA A 291 2.98 19.51 8.45
N ASP A 292 1.74 19.58 7.96
CA ASP A 292 0.96 20.82 7.85
C ASP A 292 0.15 21.14 9.10
N GLU A 293 -0.42 20.12 9.78
CA GLU A 293 -1.42 20.28 10.83
C GLU A 293 -0.91 19.82 12.22
N GLY A 294 0.16 19.05 12.30
CA GLY A 294 0.72 18.48 13.53
C GLY A 294 -0.09 17.33 14.12
N SER A 295 -1.06 16.81 13.37
CA SER A 295 -1.85 15.63 13.75
C SER A 295 -2.42 14.94 12.52
N VAL A 296 -2.80 13.66 12.66
CA VAL A 296 -3.44 12.85 11.63
C VAL A 296 -4.73 12.27 12.20
N GLU A 297 -5.82 12.36 11.44
CA GLU A 297 -7.08 11.71 11.76
C GLU A 297 -7.23 10.39 11.01
N SER A 298 -8.03 9.46 11.57
CA SER A 298 -8.34 8.19 10.89
C SER A 298 -9.12 8.43 9.61
N LYS A 299 -8.78 7.66 8.56
CA LYS A 299 -9.41 7.76 7.24
C LYS A 299 -9.69 6.36 6.67
N ALA A 300 -10.86 6.21 6.04
CA ALA A 300 -11.17 5.06 5.22
C ALA A 300 -11.00 5.44 3.75
N TYR A 301 -10.33 4.59 2.99
CA TYR A 301 -10.07 4.73 1.57
C TYR A 301 -10.92 3.73 0.78
N ASP A 302 -11.58 4.18 -0.29
CA ASP A 302 -12.48 3.36 -1.10
C ASP A 302 -12.25 3.57 -2.61
N LEU A 303 -13.14 3.05 -3.45
CA LEU A 303 -13.08 3.22 -4.90
C LEU A 303 -13.31 4.67 -5.33
N SER A 304 -14.05 5.47 -4.56
CA SER A 304 -14.42 6.85 -4.93
C SER A 304 -13.26 7.83 -4.80
N ASP A 305 -12.31 7.55 -3.89
CA ASP A 305 -11.08 8.33 -3.70
C ASP A 305 -9.82 7.63 -4.26
N GLU A 306 -10.03 6.59 -5.08
CA GLU A 306 -8.96 5.78 -5.68
C GLU A 306 -8.05 5.11 -4.64
N GLY A 307 -8.54 4.92 -3.41
CA GLY A 307 -7.83 4.24 -2.35
C GLY A 307 -7.69 2.74 -2.57
N VAL A 308 -8.63 2.16 -3.31
CA VAL A 308 -8.57 0.82 -3.89
C VAL A 308 -8.92 0.86 -5.37
N GLY A 309 -8.52 -0.18 -6.12
CA GLY A 309 -8.77 -0.24 -7.55
C GLY A 309 -8.17 -1.47 -8.20
N TYR A 310 -7.82 -1.37 -9.47
CA TYR A 310 -7.16 -2.46 -10.20
C TYR A 310 -6.08 -1.95 -11.16
N ALA A 311 -5.07 -2.78 -11.40
CA ALA A 311 -3.99 -2.50 -12.33
C ALA A 311 -4.40 -2.81 -13.78
N THR A 312 -3.89 -2.01 -14.73
CA THR A 312 -4.11 -2.22 -16.17
C THR A 312 -2.85 -2.61 -16.92
N SER A 313 -1.73 -2.78 -16.21
CA SER A 313 -0.45 -3.16 -16.78
C SER A 313 -0.53 -4.51 -17.49
N GLY A 314 0.25 -4.68 -18.57
CA GLY A 314 0.20 -5.86 -19.42
C GLY A 314 -0.90 -5.82 -20.48
N GLY A 315 -1.96 -5.03 -20.31
CA GLY A 315 -3.05 -4.89 -21.28
C GLY A 315 -3.97 -6.11 -21.38
N PHE A 316 -3.91 -7.03 -20.42
CA PHE A 316 -4.71 -8.26 -20.45
C PHE A 316 -6.20 -8.04 -20.15
N LEU A 317 -6.55 -6.87 -19.61
CA LEU A 317 -7.93 -6.47 -19.33
C LEU A 317 -8.56 -5.66 -20.46
N ASP A 318 -7.84 -5.32 -21.54
CA ASP A 318 -8.31 -4.37 -22.57
C ASP A 318 -9.70 -4.72 -23.12
N ASP A 319 -10.00 -5.99 -23.32
CA ASP A 319 -11.27 -6.47 -23.88
C ASP A 319 -12.44 -6.41 -22.86
N ILE A 320 -12.17 -6.29 -21.54
CA ILE A 320 -13.17 -6.27 -20.48
C ILE A 320 -13.17 -4.97 -19.64
N THR A 321 -12.32 -4.02 -19.99
CA THR A 321 -12.17 -2.74 -19.23
C THR A 321 -13.47 -1.98 -19.14
N ASP A 322 -14.24 -1.88 -20.23
CA ASP A 322 -15.51 -1.13 -20.24
C ASP A 322 -16.50 -1.72 -19.21
N GLU A 323 -16.56 -3.04 -19.09
CA GLU A 323 -17.44 -3.73 -18.15
C GLU A 323 -16.95 -3.59 -16.70
N LEU A 324 -15.63 -3.66 -16.46
CA LEU A 324 -15.04 -3.39 -15.14
C LEU A 324 -15.32 -1.97 -14.67
N GLU A 325 -15.18 -0.97 -15.55
CA GLU A 325 -15.48 0.43 -15.22
C GLU A 325 -16.98 0.66 -14.96
N GLU A 326 -17.87 -0.10 -15.63
CA GLU A 326 -19.32 -0.05 -15.33
C GLU A 326 -19.60 -0.57 -13.91
N TYR A 327 -19.05 -1.70 -13.49
CA TYR A 327 -19.18 -2.23 -12.13
C TYR A 327 -18.57 -1.26 -11.10
N LYS A 328 -17.39 -0.74 -11.36
CA LYS A 328 -16.73 0.26 -10.51
C LYS A 328 -17.63 1.48 -10.28
N GLN A 329 -18.22 2.02 -11.36
CA GLN A 329 -19.09 3.17 -11.25
C GLN A 329 -20.38 2.85 -10.49
N GLN A 330 -20.97 1.66 -10.67
CA GLN A 330 -22.16 1.24 -9.93
C GLN A 330 -21.90 1.11 -8.43
N ILE A 331 -20.67 0.70 -8.02
CA ILE A 331 -20.27 0.68 -6.59
C ILE A 331 -20.12 2.13 -6.09
N ILE A 332 -19.41 2.99 -6.80
CA ILE A 332 -19.21 4.41 -6.43
C ILE A 332 -20.55 5.15 -6.30
N ASP A 333 -21.52 4.88 -7.18
CA ASP A 333 -22.84 5.49 -7.16
C ASP A 333 -23.79 4.86 -6.11
N GLY A 334 -23.34 3.79 -5.42
CA GLY A 334 -24.12 3.06 -4.42
C GLY A 334 -25.25 2.22 -5.00
N GLU A 335 -25.22 1.90 -6.31
CA GLU A 335 -26.16 0.98 -6.96
C GLU A 335 -25.83 -0.48 -6.59
N ILE A 336 -24.55 -0.77 -6.35
CA ILE A 336 -24.07 -2.03 -5.80
C ILE A 336 -23.43 -1.73 -4.43
N GLU A 337 -23.98 -2.33 -3.38
CA GLU A 337 -23.36 -2.36 -2.05
C GLU A 337 -22.57 -3.66 -1.89
N VAL A 338 -21.24 -3.57 -1.82
CA VAL A 338 -20.37 -4.73 -1.57
C VAL A 338 -20.25 -4.96 -0.07
N SER A 339 -20.55 -6.16 0.41
CA SER A 339 -20.36 -6.51 1.82
C SER A 339 -18.92 -6.91 2.12
N SER A 340 -18.36 -6.44 3.23
CA SER A 340 -17.05 -6.89 3.74
C SER A 340 -17.11 -8.25 4.48
N THR A 341 -18.29 -8.82 4.60
CA THR A 341 -18.52 -10.13 5.26
C THR A 341 -19.39 -11.03 4.38
N GLU A 342 -19.22 -12.36 4.53
CA GLU A 342 -20.05 -13.39 3.87
C GLU A 342 -21.45 -13.49 4.47
#